data_7218feb62e21b56f18eceb191e4fb42f
#
_entry.id   7218feb62e21b56f18eceb191e4fb42f
#
_cell.length_a   1.000
_cell.length_b   1.000
_cell.length_c   1.000
_cell.angle_alpha   90.00
_cell.angle_beta   90.00
_cell.angle_gamma   90.00
#
_symmetry.space_group_name_H-M   'P 1'
#
loop_
_entity.id
_entity.type
_entity.pdbx_description
1 polymer ?
#
loop_
_entity_poly.entity_id
_entity_poly.type
_entity_poly.pdbx_seq_one_letter_code
_entity_poly.pdbx_strand_id
1 'polypeptide(L)'
;LETVASGLDALAEGQTVQLPTEGFAGELAEKLNQTSAQLQTRNELLARRDDARTQWIAGVSHDVRTPLALILGWAEQLERDAVLPETARQKAGGIRTQSEKLRTLIEDLNLTSKLEYGTQPLRKQEFAAGPLFRELVAQFCESPQAESCEVSLQQTAAAEQAKLCVDRALLERLLENLLGNSIRHNSAPVEIEVQTDVAGNRFCLTVADNGTGYPPAVLAALQGTPQNEQTPHILGLHVVEQIAAAHGGRVAFGQNVPNGAKATVWLPLDQKAPVAFGQNVVK
;
A
#
# COMPACT_ATOMS: atom_id res chain seq x y z
N LEU A 1 -38.43 23.65 12.58
CA LEU A 1 -37.11 24.11 12.10
C LEU A 1 -35.95 23.40 12.77
N GLU A 2 -36.01 23.19 14.08
CA GLU A 2 -34.99 22.46 14.85
C GLU A 2 -34.79 21.04 14.33
N THR A 3 -35.83 20.32 14.02
CA THR A 3 -35.80 18.96 13.46
C THR A 3 -35.13 18.90 12.09
N VAL A 4 -35.34 19.93 11.27
CA VAL A 4 -34.71 20.04 9.93
C VAL A 4 -33.21 20.38 10.05
N ALA A 5 -32.84 21.25 11.00
CA ALA A 5 -31.44 21.56 11.28
C ALA A 5 -30.68 20.33 11.77
N SER A 6 -31.25 19.60 12.74
CA SER A 6 -30.66 18.32 13.22
C SER A 6 -30.57 17.26 12.09
N GLY A 7 -31.53 17.23 11.15
CA GLY A 7 -31.47 16.36 9.98
C GLY A 7 -30.36 16.73 9.01
N LEU A 8 -30.08 18.03 8.83
CA LEU A 8 -28.95 18.52 8.02
C LEU A 8 -27.60 18.14 8.64
N ASP A 9 -27.47 18.28 9.96
CA ASP A 9 -26.26 17.90 10.70
C ASP A 9 -26.02 16.39 10.58
N ALA A 10 -27.05 15.56 10.76
CA ALA A 10 -26.96 14.11 10.60
C ALA A 10 -26.60 13.70 9.15
N LEU A 11 -27.14 14.42 8.14
CA LEU A 11 -26.80 14.19 6.74
C LEU A 11 -25.33 14.56 6.44
N ALA A 12 -24.83 15.64 7.05
CA ALA A 12 -23.44 16.06 6.94
C ALA A 12 -22.46 15.06 7.59
N GLU A 13 -22.92 14.33 8.62
CA GLU A 13 -22.19 13.22 9.24
C GLU A 13 -22.32 11.89 8.47
N GLY A 14 -23.00 11.89 7.31
CA GLY A 14 -23.17 10.69 6.47
C GLY A 14 -24.27 9.74 6.95
N GLN A 15 -25.14 10.16 7.89
CA GLN A 15 -26.25 9.36 8.38
C GLN A 15 -27.46 9.48 7.44
N THR A 16 -28.26 8.41 7.36
CA THR A 16 -29.54 8.46 6.64
C THR A 16 -30.59 9.20 7.46
N VAL A 17 -31.28 10.14 6.82
CA VAL A 17 -32.26 10.99 7.47
C VAL A 17 -33.67 10.70 6.94
N GLN A 18 -34.61 10.54 7.84
CA GLN A 18 -36.06 10.43 7.54
C GLN A 18 -36.81 11.33 8.49
N LEU A 19 -37.22 12.50 8.02
CA LEU A 19 -37.92 13.50 8.79
C LEU A 19 -39.45 13.43 8.53
N PRO A 20 -40.29 13.72 9.54
CA PRO A 20 -41.75 13.85 9.33
C PRO A 20 -42.02 15.04 8.38
N THR A 21 -42.89 14.81 7.42
CA THR A 21 -43.23 15.79 6.36
C THR A 21 -44.48 16.63 6.71
N GLU A 22 -45.00 16.52 7.94
CA GLU A 22 -46.14 17.29 8.38
C GLU A 22 -45.74 18.64 9.00
N GLY A 23 -46.52 19.70 8.76
CA GLY A 23 -46.34 21.00 9.35
C GLY A 23 -45.63 22.03 8.44
N PHE A 24 -45.29 23.19 9.01
CA PHE A 24 -44.75 24.36 8.27
C PHE A 24 -43.44 24.10 7.50
N ALA A 25 -42.65 23.13 7.96
CA ALA A 25 -41.36 22.75 7.31
C ALA A 25 -41.50 21.47 6.48
N GLY A 26 -42.71 21.00 6.18
CA GLY A 26 -42.96 19.71 5.51
C GLY A 26 -42.29 19.59 4.14
N GLU A 27 -42.40 20.63 3.31
CA GLU A 27 -41.76 20.65 1.97
C GLU A 27 -40.21 20.55 2.05
N LEU A 28 -39.62 21.20 3.04
CA LEU A 28 -38.18 21.15 3.26
C LEU A 28 -37.75 19.78 3.79
N ALA A 29 -38.51 19.20 4.71
CA ALA A 29 -38.28 17.85 5.20
C ALA A 29 -38.41 16.81 4.09
N GLU A 30 -39.37 16.97 3.17
CA GLU A 30 -39.53 16.07 2.01
C GLU A 30 -38.33 16.15 1.07
N LYS A 31 -37.83 17.35 0.75
CA LYS A 31 -36.62 17.55 -0.09
C LYS A 31 -35.37 16.94 0.59
N LEU A 32 -35.26 17.07 1.90
CA LEU A 32 -34.14 16.49 2.67
C LEU A 32 -34.20 14.95 2.64
N ASN A 33 -35.38 14.37 2.82
CA ASN A 33 -35.56 12.92 2.73
C ASN A 33 -35.26 12.39 1.33
N GLN A 34 -35.68 13.09 0.28
CA GLN A 34 -35.33 12.76 -1.11
C GLN A 34 -33.84 12.81 -1.37
N THR A 35 -33.17 13.86 -0.88
CA THR A 35 -31.72 14.00 -1.00
C THR A 35 -30.97 12.90 -0.24
N SER A 36 -31.42 12.57 0.98
CA SER A 36 -30.88 11.48 1.78
C SER A 36 -31.00 10.13 1.05
N ALA A 37 -32.18 9.83 0.49
CA ALA A 37 -32.40 8.60 -0.26
C ALA A 37 -31.56 8.53 -1.54
N GLN A 38 -31.39 9.65 -2.26
CA GLN A 38 -30.51 9.71 -3.44
C GLN A 38 -29.04 9.49 -3.08
N LEU A 39 -28.55 10.10 -1.99
CA LEU A 39 -27.19 9.90 -1.48
C LEU A 39 -26.96 8.44 -1.07
N GLN A 40 -27.93 7.84 -0.37
CA GLN A 40 -27.86 6.44 0.02
C GLN A 40 -27.77 5.53 -1.21
N THR A 41 -28.69 5.69 -2.18
CA THR A 41 -28.66 4.91 -3.44
C THR A 41 -27.35 5.07 -4.18
N ARG A 42 -26.81 6.29 -4.23
CA ARG A 42 -25.53 6.57 -4.89
C ARG A 42 -24.37 5.89 -4.16
N ASN A 43 -24.34 5.93 -2.83
CA ASN A 43 -23.34 5.27 -2.02
C ASN A 43 -23.38 3.74 -2.19
N GLU A 44 -24.58 3.15 -2.23
CA GLU A 44 -24.76 1.72 -2.49
C GLU A 44 -24.26 1.33 -3.88
N LEU A 45 -24.52 2.15 -4.91
CA LEU A 45 -24.04 1.89 -6.27
C LEU A 45 -22.50 1.99 -6.34
N LEU A 46 -21.92 2.97 -5.67
CA LEU A 46 -20.45 3.10 -5.59
C LEU A 46 -19.85 1.88 -4.88
N ALA A 47 -20.38 1.49 -3.73
CA ALA A 47 -19.91 0.31 -3.00
C ALA A 47 -19.99 -0.97 -3.85
N ARG A 48 -21.11 -1.21 -4.54
CA ARG A 48 -21.26 -2.36 -5.45
C ARG A 48 -20.27 -2.33 -6.61
N ARG A 49 -20.00 -1.15 -7.17
CA ARG A 49 -19.01 -0.99 -8.23
C ARG A 49 -17.60 -1.32 -7.73
N ASP A 50 -17.28 -0.85 -6.54
CA ASP A 50 -15.97 -1.05 -5.92
C ASP A 50 -15.76 -2.52 -5.52
N ASP A 51 -16.78 -3.18 -4.99
CA ASP A 51 -16.79 -4.62 -4.74
C ASP A 51 -16.60 -5.43 -6.03
N ALA A 52 -17.34 -5.09 -7.08
CA ALA A 52 -17.23 -5.75 -8.37
C ALA A 52 -15.81 -5.59 -8.97
N ARG A 53 -15.22 -4.40 -8.84
CA ARG A 53 -13.83 -4.14 -9.29
C ARG A 53 -12.82 -4.98 -8.51
N THR A 54 -12.97 -5.03 -7.18
CA THR A 54 -12.09 -5.84 -6.33
C THR A 54 -12.19 -7.32 -6.66
N GLN A 55 -13.41 -7.85 -6.84
CA GLN A 55 -13.64 -9.23 -7.23
C GLN A 55 -13.07 -9.54 -8.62
N TRP A 56 -13.25 -8.62 -9.59
CA TRP A 56 -12.71 -8.78 -10.93
C TRP A 56 -11.17 -8.84 -10.91
N ILE A 57 -10.50 -7.92 -10.19
CA ILE A 57 -9.03 -7.92 -10.04
C ILE A 57 -8.56 -9.22 -9.39
N ALA A 58 -9.25 -9.69 -8.36
CA ALA A 58 -8.92 -10.96 -7.68
C ALA A 58 -9.08 -12.17 -8.63
N GLY A 59 -10.15 -12.20 -9.44
CA GLY A 59 -10.38 -13.23 -10.44
C GLY A 59 -9.30 -13.25 -11.51
N VAL A 60 -9.02 -12.11 -12.14
CA VAL A 60 -7.93 -11.98 -13.13
C VAL A 60 -6.58 -12.38 -12.54
N SER A 61 -6.29 -11.95 -11.31
CA SER A 61 -5.04 -12.31 -10.62
C SER A 61 -4.89 -13.81 -10.43
N HIS A 62 -5.98 -14.49 -10.09
CA HIS A 62 -6.01 -15.95 -9.96
C HIS A 62 -5.76 -16.63 -11.32
N ASP A 63 -6.47 -16.19 -12.36
CA ASP A 63 -6.42 -16.82 -13.68
C ASP A 63 -5.07 -16.61 -14.39
N VAL A 64 -4.36 -15.51 -14.08
CA VAL A 64 -3.01 -15.27 -14.60
C VAL A 64 -1.95 -16.02 -13.78
N ARG A 65 -2.15 -16.24 -12.47
CA ARG A 65 -1.17 -16.93 -11.61
C ARG A 65 -0.89 -18.35 -12.08
N THR A 66 -1.91 -19.08 -12.54
CA THR A 66 -1.77 -20.47 -12.97
C THR A 66 -0.86 -20.64 -14.19
N PRO A 67 -1.09 -19.98 -15.36
CA PRO A 67 -0.19 -20.07 -16.49
C PRO A 67 1.20 -19.51 -16.18
N LEU A 68 1.29 -18.48 -15.35
CA LEU A 68 2.56 -17.89 -14.97
C LEU A 68 3.42 -18.84 -14.13
N ALA A 69 2.81 -19.62 -13.22
CA ALA A 69 3.52 -20.65 -12.45
C ALA A 69 4.09 -21.75 -13.37
N LEU A 70 3.37 -22.13 -14.44
CA LEU A 70 3.86 -23.09 -15.44
C LEU A 70 5.06 -22.52 -16.20
N ILE A 71 4.97 -21.26 -16.66
CA ILE A 71 6.08 -20.58 -17.37
C ILE A 71 7.32 -20.51 -16.48
N LEU A 72 7.15 -20.16 -15.19
CA LEU A 72 8.23 -20.15 -14.21
C LEU A 72 8.87 -21.54 -14.05
N GLY A 73 8.07 -22.58 -13.87
CA GLY A 73 8.57 -23.95 -13.73
C GLY A 73 9.35 -24.43 -14.95
N TRP A 74 8.84 -24.15 -16.16
CA TRP A 74 9.57 -24.48 -17.39
C TRP A 74 10.85 -23.69 -17.57
N ALA A 75 10.83 -22.40 -17.25
CA ALA A 75 12.02 -21.54 -17.31
C ALA A 75 13.12 -22.04 -16.34
N GLU A 76 12.75 -22.42 -15.10
CA GLU A 76 13.68 -23.00 -14.14
C GLU A 76 14.27 -24.34 -14.60
N GLN A 77 13.45 -25.22 -15.20
CA GLN A 77 13.94 -26.48 -15.75
C GLN A 77 14.96 -26.25 -16.87
N LEU A 78 14.65 -25.36 -17.83
CA LEU A 78 15.54 -25.03 -18.94
C LEU A 78 16.82 -24.33 -18.47
N GLU A 79 16.76 -23.48 -17.45
CA GLU A 79 17.94 -22.80 -16.89
C GLU A 79 18.91 -23.80 -16.23
N ARG A 80 18.37 -24.86 -15.58
CA ARG A 80 19.15 -25.90 -14.91
C ARG A 80 19.59 -27.04 -15.82
N ASP A 81 19.10 -27.12 -17.05
CA ASP A 81 19.43 -28.21 -17.98
C ASP A 81 20.86 -28.03 -18.54
N ALA A 82 21.78 -28.88 -18.05
CA ALA A 82 23.19 -28.85 -18.45
C ALA A 82 23.43 -29.27 -19.91
N VAL A 83 22.45 -29.90 -20.58
CA VAL A 83 22.53 -30.31 -21.98
C VAL A 83 22.32 -29.14 -22.94
N LEU A 84 21.60 -28.11 -22.46
CA LEU A 84 21.32 -26.91 -23.26
C LEU A 84 22.53 -26.01 -23.42
N PRO A 85 22.70 -25.37 -24.59
CA PRO A 85 23.70 -24.31 -24.76
C PRO A 85 23.53 -23.17 -23.74
N GLU A 86 24.65 -22.57 -23.33
CA GLU A 86 24.65 -21.47 -22.36
C GLU A 86 23.71 -20.32 -22.76
N THR A 87 23.68 -19.98 -24.04
CA THR A 87 22.78 -18.94 -24.58
C THR A 87 21.29 -19.27 -24.38
N ALA A 88 20.93 -20.57 -24.41
CA ALA A 88 19.55 -21.02 -24.17
C ALA A 88 19.22 -20.93 -22.66
N ARG A 89 20.15 -21.33 -21.79
CA ARG A 89 19.99 -21.21 -20.32
C ARG A 89 19.86 -19.76 -19.87
N GLN A 90 20.68 -18.85 -20.44
CA GLN A 90 20.58 -17.41 -20.17
C GLN A 90 19.22 -16.83 -20.61
N LYS A 91 18.67 -17.24 -21.75
CA LYS A 91 17.33 -16.86 -22.18
C LYS A 91 16.25 -17.38 -21.23
N ALA A 92 16.38 -18.62 -20.77
CA ALA A 92 15.47 -19.21 -19.78
C ALA A 92 15.50 -18.43 -18.45
N GLY A 93 16.70 -18.06 -17.96
CA GLY A 93 16.83 -17.17 -16.79
C GLY A 93 16.17 -15.80 -16.99
N GLY A 94 16.28 -15.23 -18.20
CA GLY A 94 15.57 -14.01 -18.57
C GLY A 94 14.04 -14.17 -18.53
N ILE A 95 13.52 -15.28 -19.03
CA ILE A 95 12.07 -15.59 -18.97
C ILE A 95 11.64 -15.74 -17.52
N ARG A 96 12.39 -16.47 -16.68
CA ARG A 96 12.11 -16.62 -15.25
C ARG A 96 12.02 -15.26 -14.56
N THR A 97 13.05 -14.41 -14.75
CA THR A 97 13.12 -13.07 -14.13
C THR A 97 11.92 -12.19 -14.55
N GLN A 98 11.53 -12.18 -15.82
CA GLN A 98 10.37 -11.41 -16.28
C GLN A 98 9.05 -11.97 -15.74
N SER A 99 8.95 -13.28 -15.61
CA SER A 99 7.76 -13.95 -15.05
C SER A 99 7.61 -13.66 -13.55
N GLU A 100 8.71 -13.63 -12.79
CA GLU A 100 8.71 -13.22 -11.39
C GLU A 100 8.26 -11.75 -11.23
N LYS A 101 8.73 -10.85 -12.11
CA LYS A 101 8.26 -9.46 -12.12
C LYS A 101 6.75 -9.35 -12.38
N LEU A 102 6.22 -10.11 -13.35
CA LEU A 102 4.79 -10.14 -13.63
C LEU A 102 3.99 -10.65 -12.43
N ARG A 103 4.47 -11.70 -11.75
CA ARG A 103 3.84 -12.22 -10.52
C ARG A 103 3.76 -11.13 -9.45
N THR A 104 4.85 -10.43 -9.19
CA THR A 104 4.90 -9.33 -8.23
C THR A 104 3.92 -8.21 -8.58
N LEU A 105 3.86 -7.80 -9.86
CA LEU A 105 2.92 -6.76 -10.31
C LEU A 105 1.45 -7.16 -10.09
N ILE A 106 1.09 -8.42 -10.36
CA ILE A 106 -0.27 -8.93 -10.14
C ILE A 106 -0.61 -8.98 -8.64
N GLU A 107 0.33 -9.40 -7.81
CA GLU A 107 0.18 -9.42 -6.36
C GLU A 107 0.03 -8.00 -5.80
N ASP A 108 0.82 -7.04 -6.28
CA ASP A 108 0.74 -5.63 -5.90
C ASP A 108 -0.60 -5.02 -6.32
N LEU A 109 -1.07 -5.27 -7.55
CA LEU A 109 -2.35 -4.80 -8.03
C LEU A 109 -3.51 -5.33 -7.17
N ASN A 110 -3.47 -6.61 -6.82
CA ASN A 110 -4.49 -7.24 -5.97
C ASN A 110 -4.45 -6.68 -4.54
N LEU A 111 -3.25 -6.51 -3.96
CA LEU A 111 -3.08 -5.93 -2.64
C LEU A 111 -3.56 -4.49 -2.59
N THR A 112 -3.14 -3.66 -3.55
CA THR A 112 -3.54 -2.25 -3.64
C THR A 112 -5.06 -2.11 -3.72
N SER A 113 -5.70 -2.90 -4.60
CA SER A 113 -7.16 -2.91 -4.72
C SER A 113 -7.84 -3.29 -3.39
N LYS A 114 -7.39 -4.34 -2.71
CA LYS A 114 -7.97 -4.77 -1.44
C LYS A 114 -7.78 -3.74 -0.32
N LEU A 115 -6.64 -3.05 -0.27
CA LEU A 115 -6.38 -2.00 0.72
C LEU A 115 -7.20 -0.75 0.42
N GLU A 116 -7.29 -0.32 -0.85
CA GLU A 116 -8.05 0.85 -1.31
C GLU A 116 -9.55 0.73 -0.93
N TYR A 117 -10.12 -0.47 -1.07
CA TYR A 117 -11.54 -0.73 -0.77
C TYR A 117 -11.79 -1.31 0.63
N GLY A 118 -10.77 -1.35 1.50
CA GLY A 118 -10.91 -1.80 2.89
C GLY A 118 -11.26 -3.28 3.05
N THR A 119 -11.09 -4.09 1.99
CA THR A 119 -11.41 -5.53 2.00
C THR A 119 -10.25 -6.41 2.48
N GLN A 120 -9.07 -5.82 2.70
CA GLN A 120 -7.91 -6.49 3.27
C GLN A 120 -8.00 -6.51 4.80
N PRO A 121 -8.18 -7.68 5.45
CA PRO A 121 -8.13 -7.76 6.90
C PRO A 121 -6.69 -7.52 7.38
N LEU A 122 -6.51 -6.53 8.27
CA LEU A 122 -5.21 -6.22 8.86
C LEU A 122 -4.96 -7.08 10.09
N ARG A 123 -3.82 -7.76 10.14
CA ARG A 123 -3.36 -8.55 11.30
C ARG A 123 -2.39 -7.74 12.14
N LYS A 124 -2.88 -6.62 12.68
CA LYS A 124 -2.07 -5.73 13.51
C LYS A 124 -1.67 -6.39 14.82
N GLN A 125 -0.38 -6.31 15.15
CA GLN A 125 0.20 -6.76 16.41
C GLN A 125 1.17 -5.70 16.92
N GLU A 126 1.41 -5.69 18.24
CA GLU A 126 2.37 -4.78 18.86
C GLU A 126 3.79 -5.34 18.71
N PHE A 127 4.69 -4.53 18.16
CA PHE A 127 6.10 -4.85 17.99
C PHE A 127 6.96 -3.73 18.59
N ALA A 128 8.12 -4.11 19.17
CA ALA A 128 9.19 -3.16 19.44
C ALA A 128 9.82 -2.74 18.11
N ALA A 129 9.78 -1.44 17.78
CA ALA A 129 10.19 -0.94 16.48
C ALA A 129 11.67 -1.18 16.18
N GLY A 130 12.55 -0.97 17.16
CA GLY A 130 13.99 -1.17 16.97
C GLY A 130 14.37 -2.57 16.47
N PRO A 131 14.02 -3.64 17.20
CA PRO A 131 14.25 -5.01 16.71
C PRO A 131 13.55 -5.32 15.39
N LEU A 132 12.30 -4.87 15.21
CA LEU A 132 11.53 -5.12 14.00
C LEU A 132 12.25 -4.59 12.76
N PHE A 133 12.67 -3.34 12.75
CA PHE A 133 13.35 -2.76 11.58
C PHE A 133 14.74 -3.33 11.36
N ARG A 134 15.48 -3.70 12.42
CA ARG A 134 16.75 -4.44 12.26
C ARG A 134 16.55 -5.77 11.55
N GLU A 135 15.52 -6.52 11.94
CA GLU A 135 15.19 -7.79 11.31
C GLU A 135 14.76 -7.63 9.85
N LEU A 136 13.86 -6.69 9.55
CA LEU A 136 13.37 -6.44 8.19
C LEU A 136 14.50 -5.99 7.24
N VAL A 137 15.37 -5.09 7.71
CA VAL A 137 16.52 -4.64 6.90
C VAL A 137 17.53 -5.77 6.71
N ALA A 138 17.85 -6.54 7.75
CA ALA A 138 18.76 -7.68 7.64
C ALA A 138 18.23 -8.73 6.66
N GLN A 139 16.94 -9.06 6.74
CA GLN A 139 16.28 -9.99 5.82
C GLN A 139 16.36 -9.52 4.37
N PHE A 140 16.17 -8.21 4.12
CA PHE A 140 16.34 -7.65 2.79
C PHE A 140 17.79 -7.77 2.30
N CYS A 141 18.78 -7.49 3.17
CA CYS A 141 20.21 -7.59 2.83
C CYS A 141 20.64 -9.02 2.48
N GLU A 142 19.95 -10.05 2.97
CA GLU A 142 20.17 -11.45 2.60
C GLU A 142 19.58 -11.82 1.24
N SER A 143 18.76 -10.96 0.66
CA SER A 143 18.13 -11.21 -0.65
C SER A 143 19.08 -11.00 -1.81
N PRO A 144 18.94 -11.74 -2.93
CA PRO A 144 19.76 -11.52 -4.13
C PRO A 144 19.66 -10.11 -4.72
N GLN A 145 18.59 -9.38 -4.38
CA GLN A 145 18.41 -8.01 -4.86
C GLN A 145 19.39 -7.03 -4.21
N ALA A 146 19.86 -7.33 -3.00
CA ALA A 146 20.76 -6.47 -2.23
C ALA A 146 22.23 -6.58 -2.65
N GLU A 147 22.61 -7.53 -3.52
CA GLU A 147 24.01 -7.70 -3.98
C GLU A 147 24.60 -6.45 -4.67
N SER A 148 23.74 -5.58 -5.20
CA SER A 148 24.14 -4.38 -5.94
C SER A 148 24.00 -3.08 -5.14
N CYS A 149 23.72 -3.13 -3.84
CA CYS A 149 23.52 -1.95 -3.00
C CYS A 149 24.18 -2.11 -1.63
N GLU A 150 24.45 -0.98 -0.99
CA GLU A 150 24.81 -0.90 0.42
C GLU A 150 23.64 -0.30 1.20
N VAL A 151 23.13 -1.04 2.20
CA VAL A 151 22.00 -0.59 3.02
C VAL A 151 22.49 -0.33 4.44
N SER A 152 22.26 0.88 4.93
CA SER A 152 22.53 1.28 6.31
C SER A 152 21.23 1.53 7.07
N LEU A 153 21.19 1.19 8.37
CA LEU A 153 20.07 1.45 9.25
C LEU A 153 20.50 2.37 10.40
N GLN A 154 19.85 3.53 10.51
CA GLN A 154 20.04 4.46 11.61
C GLN A 154 18.73 4.57 12.41
N GLN A 155 18.82 4.40 13.73
CA GLN A 155 17.67 4.47 14.62
C GLN A 155 17.96 5.44 15.76
N THR A 156 17.05 6.40 15.98
CA THR A 156 17.13 7.23 17.20
C THR A 156 16.75 6.38 18.42
N ALA A 157 17.25 6.75 19.61
CA ALA A 157 16.91 6.05 20.84
C ALA A 157 15.40 6.02 21.12
N ALA A 158 14.68 7.08 20.72
CA ALA A 158 13.23 7.13 20.82
C ALA A 158 12.54 6.13 19.89
N ALA A 159 13.00 6.00 18.65
CA ALA A 159 12.48 5.03 17.69
C ALA A 159 12.79 3.59 18.08
N GLU A 160 13.99 3.34 18.61
CA GLU A 160 14.39 2.01 19.05
C GLU A 160 13.49 1.45 20.17
N GLN A 161 13.03 2.30 21.08
CA GLN A 161 12.16 1.95 22.20
C GLN A 161 10.66 2.04 21.88
N ALA A 162 10.30 2.60 20.71
CA ALA A 162 8.91 2.79 20.32
C ALA A 162 8.20 1.45 20.12
N LYS A 163 6.89 1.44 20.39
CA LYS A 163 6.00 0.32 20.11
C LYS A 163 5.08 0.68 18.96
N LEU A 164 5.01 -0.21 17.99
CA LEU A 164 4.17 -0.07 16.80
C LEU A 164 3.10 -1.17 16.77
N CYS A 165 1.85 -0.77 16.53
CA CYS A 165 0.76 -1.70 16.27
C CYS A 165 0.55 -1.82 14.75
N VAL A 166 1.22 -2.79 14.12
CA VAL A 166 1.29 -2.93 12.66
C VAL A 166 1.06 -4.36 12.21
N ASP A 167 0.67 -4.52 10.95
CA ASP A 167 0.74 -5.80 10.24
C ASP A 167 2.16 -5.96 9.68
N ARG A 168 2.92 -6.89 10.28
CA ARG A 168 4.33 -7.12 9.94
C ARG A 168 4.53 -7.42 8.46
N ALA A 169 3.68 -8.29 7.88
CA ALA A 169 3.84 -8.69 6.48
C ALA A 169 3.62 -7.52 5.51
N LEU A 170 2.67 -6.64 5.83
CA LEU A 170 2.45 -5.43 5.05
C LEU A 170 3.60 -4.42 5.24
N LEU A 171 4.14 -4.29 6.45
CA LEU A 171 5.28 -3.41 6.70
C LEU A 171 6.55 -3.90 5.98
N GLU A 172 6.79 -5.21 5.97
CA GLU A 172 7.84 -5.85 5.17
C GLU A 172 7.69 -5.51 3.69
N ARG A 173 6.47 -5.71 3.14
CA ARG A 173 6.17 -5.38 1.74
C ARG A 173 6.37 -3.90 1.41
N LEU A 174 6.02 -3.00 2.34
CA LEU A 174 6.26 -1.56 2.21
C LEU A 174 7.77 -1.28 2.10
N LEU A 175 8.57 -1.84 2.99
CA LEU A 175 10.02 -1.65 3.00
C LEU A 175 10.68 -2.24 1.76
N GLU A 176 10.30 -3.45 1.34
CA GLU A 176 10.77 -4.08 0.09
C GLU A 176 10.47 -3.23 -1.14
N ASN A 177 9.29 -2.61 -1.22
CA ASN A 177 8.94 -1.72 -2.33
C ASN A 177 9.82 -0.46 -2.35
N LEU A 178 10.11 0.14 -1.19
CA LEU A 178 10.98 1.32 -1.10
C LEU A 178 12.42 0.97 -1.46
N LEU A 179 13.00 -0.06 -0.85
CA LEU A 179 14.36 -0.50 -1.10
C LEU A 179 14.55 -1.00 -2.54
N GLY A 180 13.61 -1.83 -3.01
CA GLY A 180 13.63 -2.33 -4.38
C GLY A 180 13.47 -1.23 -5.43
N ASN A 181 12.77 -0.14 -5.12
CA ASN A 181 12.66 1.02 -5.99
C ASN A 181 14.02 1.71 -6.15
N SER A 182 14.74 1.94 -5.05
CA SER A 182 16.08 2.53 -5.07
C SER A 182 17.08 1.70 -5.90
N ILE A 183 16.98 0.37 -5.85
CA ILE A 183 17.85 -0.50 -6.66
C ILE A 183 17.46 -0.46 -8.14
N ARG A 184 16.19 -0.58 -8.48
CA ARG A 184 15.73 -0.70 -9.88
C ARG A 184 15.94 0.55 -10.72
N HIS A 185 15.94 1.74 -10.12
CA HIS A 185 16.00 3.01 -10.83
C HIS A 185 17.38 3.68 -10.80
N ASN A 186 18.35 3.03 -10.16
CA ASN A 186 19.72 3.54 -10.08
C ASN A 186 20.71 2.57 -10.72
N SER A 187 21.84 3.10 -11.18
CA SER A 187 22.97 2.29 -11.61
C SER A 187 23.76 1.86 -10.38
N ALA A 188 24.10 0.59 -10.29
CA ALA A 188 24.89 0.06 -9.18
C ALA A 188 26.33 0.66 -9.15
N PRO A 189 26.96 0.79 -7.98
CA PRO A 189 26.41 0.57 -6.65
C PRO A 189 25.55 1.75 -6.15
N VAL A 190 24.47 1.46 -5.46
CA VAL A 190 23.62 2.46 -4.81
C VAL A 190 23.73 2.34 -3.29
N GLU A 191 23.85 3.45 -2.60
CA GLU A 191 23.82 3.54 -1.14
C GLU A 191 22.41 3.91 -0.72
N ILE A 192 21.82 3.12 0.18
CA ILE A 192 20.47 3.31 0.69
C ILE A 192 20.54 3.48 2.20
N GLU A 193 20.00 4.57 2.69
CA GLU A 193 19.90 4.86 4.10
C GLU A 193 18.47 4.67 4.59
N VAL A 194 18.29 3.79 5.56
CA VAL A 194 17.04 3.60 6.28
C VAL A 194 17.15 4.30 7.63
N GLN A 195 16.31 5.29 7.88
CA GLN A 195 16.30 6.02 9.14
C GLN A 195 14.98 5.82 9.85
N THR A 196 15.00 5.62 11.17
CA THR A 196 13.81 5.60 12.00
C THR A 196 13.90 6.62 13.11
N ASP A 197 12.80 7.36 13.32
CA ASP A 197 12.69 8.41 14.33
C ASP A 197 11.26 8.47 14.91
N VAL A 198 11.09 9.27 15.97
CA VAL A 198 9.80 9.59 16.58
C VAL A 198 9.60 11.09 16.59
N ALA A 199 8.54 11.55 15.92
CA ALA A 199 8.15 12.96 15.88
C ALA A 199 6.74 13.13 16.49
N GLY A 200 6.67 13.63 17.71
CA GLY A 200 5.41 13.72 18.46
C GLY A 200 4.79 12.35 18.69
N ASN A 201 3.55 12.15 18.26
CA ASN A 201 2.83 10.86 18.36
C ASN A 201 2.93 10.01 17.06
N ARG A 202 3.99 10.18 16.29
CA ARG A 202 4.20 9.44 15.02
C ARG A 202 5.59 8.84 14.97
N PHE A 203 5.62 7.60 14.54
CA PHE A 203 6.84 6.93 14.13
C PHE A 203 7.15 7.33 12.68
N CYS A 204 8.39 7.70 12.41
CA CYS A 204 8.86 8.14 11.10
C CYS A 204 9.86 7.11 10.56
N LEU A 205 9.56 6.50 9.42
CA LEU A 205 10.47 5.68 8.63
C LEU A 205 10.87 6.47 7.40
N THR A 206 12.15 6.73 7.22
CA THR A 206 12.69 7.37 6.02
C THR A 206 13.59 6.39 5.29
N VAL A 207 13.39 6.26 3.99
CA VAL A 207 14.28 5.53 3.07
C VAL A 207 14.79 6.55 2.05
N ALA A 208 16.10 6.70 1.98
CA ALA A 208 16.75 7.64 1.08
C ALA A 208 17.89 6.95 0.31
N ASP A 209 18.09 7.29 -0.95
CA ASP A 209 19.20 6.80 -1.75
C ASP A 209 20.06 7.96 -2.28
N ASN A 210 21.24 7.64 -2.80
CA ASN A 210 22.18 8.57 -3.42
C ASN A 210 22.09 8.59 -4.95
N GLY A 211 21.01 8.09 -5.53
CA GLY A 211 20.83 7.90 -6.96
C GLY A 211 20.34 9.14 -7.71
N THR A 212 19.55 8.92 -8.77
CA THR A 212 19.06 9.97 -9.67
C THR A 212 17.82 10.70 -9.13
N GLY A 213 17.16 10.16 -8.10
CA GLY A 213 15.92 10.69 -7.54
C GLY A 213 14.67 10.32 -8.35
N TYR A 214 13.52 10.77 -7.87
CA TYR A 214 12.25 10.55 -8.58
C TYR A 214 12.14 11.46 -9.80
N PRO A 215 11.77 10.95 -10.98
CA PRO A 215 11.42 11.79 -12.12
C PRO A 215 10.28 12.75 -11.78
N PRO A 216 10.29 14.00 -12.29
CA PRO A 216 9.23 14.98 -12.00
C PRO A 216 7.81 14.47 -12.34
N ALA A 217 7.68 13.67 -13.40
CA ALA A 217 6.41 13.07 -13.80
C ALA A 217 5.88 12.07 -12.74
N VAL A 218 6.77 11.32 -12.07
CA VAL A 218 6.40 10.42 -10.97
C VAL A 218 5.91 11.21 -9.78
N LEU A 219 6.62 12.26 -9.36
CA LEU A 219 6.19 13.10 -8.24
C LEU A 219 4.85 13.80 -8.52
N ALA A 220 4.66 14.32 -9.74
CA ALA A 220 3.39 14.91 -10.14
C ALA A 220 2.23 13.89 -10.10
N ALA A 221 2.49 12.66 -10.54
CA ALA A 221 1.53 11.57 -10.50
C ALA A 221 1.08 11.23 -9.06
N LEU A 222 2.02 11.14 -8.14
CA LEU A 222 1.77 10.85 -6.72
C LEU A 222 1.03 12.01 -6.01
N GLN A 223 1.12 13.22 -6.54
CA GLN A 223 0.39 14.39 -6.04
C GLN A 223 -1.03 14.55 -6.63
N GLY A 224 -1.51 13.57 -7.39
CA GLY A 224 -2.87 13.57 -7.95
C GLY A 224 -3.06 14.47 -9.16
N THR A 225 -1.99 14.91 -9.81
CA THR A 225 -2.11 15.70 -11.05
C THR A 225 -2.62 14.81 -12.18
N PRO A 226 -3.67 15.20 -12.95
CA PRO A 226 -4.19 14.40 -14.06
C PRO A 226 -3.09 14.07 -15.07
N GLN A 227 -3.02 12.78 -15.43
CA GLN A 227 -1.91 12.25 -16.21
C GLN A 227 -2.32 12.00 -17.66
N ASN A 228 -1.38 12.23 -18.60
CA ASN A 228 -1.45 11.76 -19.97
C ASN A 228 -1.04 10.27 -20.03
N GLU A 229 -1.40 9.58 -21.12
CA GLU A 229 -1.21 8.13 -21.35
C GLU A 229 0.23 7.57 -21.18
N GLN A 230 1.22 8.41 -20.87
CA GLN A 230 2.63 8.04 -20.73
C GLN A 230 3.13 7.98 -19.29
N THR A 231 2.25 7.76 -18.32
CA THR A 231 2.65 7.75 -16.92
C THR A 231 3.55 6.55 -16.58
N PRO A 232 4.69 6.78 -15.92
CA PRO A 232 5.54 5.71 -15.44
C PRO A 232 4.79 4.76 -14.50
N HIS A 233 5.09 3.46 -14.53
CA HIS A 233 4.54 2.51 -13.58
C HIS A 233 4.98 2.85 -12.15
N ILE A 234 4.07 3.42 -11.37
CA ILE A 234 4.27 3.81 -9.96
C ILE A 234 3.59 2.83 -8.99
N LEU A 235 3.21 1.62 -9.48
CA LEU A 235 2.43 0.66 -8.70
C LEU A 235 3.07 0.35 -7.34
N GLY A 236 4.40 0.13 -7.30
CA GLY A 236 5.10 -0.13 -6.03
C GLY A 236 5.00 1.04 -5.03
N LEU A 237 5.02 2.29 -5.52
CA LEU A 237 4.83 3.47 -4.66
C LEU A 237 3.37 3.61 -4.19
N HIS A 238 2.39 3.25 -5.02
CA HIS A 238 0.99 3.15 -4.61
C HIS A 238 0.77 2.07 -3.54
N VAL A 239 1.45 0.92 -3.64
CA VAL A 239 1.43 -0.10 -2.57
C VAL A 239 1.89 0.51 -1.25
N VAL A 240 2.97 1.29 -1.25
CA VAL A 240 3.48 1.99 -0.06
C VAL A 240 2.43 2.95 0.50
N GLU A 241 1.79 3.77 -0.36
CA GLU A 241 0.71 4.69 0.05
C GLU A 241 -0.45 3.95 0.71
N GLN A 242 -0.93 2.89 0.07
CA GLN A 242 -2.08 2.13 0.56
C GLN A 242 -1.77 1.40 1.87
N ILE A 243 -0.57 0.82 2.02
CA ILE A 243 -0.15 0.18 3.26
C ILE A 243 -0.03 1.23 4.39
N ALA A 244 0.58 2.39 4.14
CA ALA A 244 0.68 3.46 5.12
C ALA A 244 -0.72 3.94 5.55
N ALA A 245 -1.63 4.21 4.60
CA ALA A 245 -3.01 4.63 4.86
C ALA A 245 -3.79 3.59 5.67
N ALA A 246 -3.69 2.30 5.35
CA ALA A 246 -4.33 1.20 6.07
C ALA A 246 -3.87 1.11 7.54
N HIS A 247 -2.65 1.57 7.83
CA HIS A 247 -2.15 1.68 9.19
C HIS A 247 -2.50 3.02 9.87
N GLY A 248 -3.31 3.89 9.24
CA GLY A 248 -3.65 5.22 9.75
C GLY A 248 -2.50 6.22 9.62
N GLY A 249 -1.54 5.90 8.78
CA GLY A 249 -0.36 6.68 8.49
C GLY A 249 -0.47 7.47 7.18
N ARG A 250 0.65 7.97 6.72
CA ARG A 250 0.82 8.64 5.43
C ARG A 250 2.24 8.49 4.94
N VAL A 251 2.47 8.76 3.65
CA VAL A 251 3.81 8.81 3.04
C VAL A 251 3.98 10.11 2.28
N ALA A 252 5.22 10.58 2.19
CA ALA A 252 5.63 11.64 1.27
C ALA A 252 6.87 11.18 0.49
N PHE A 253 6.84 11.46 -0.81
CA PHE A 253 7.95 11.20 -1.72
C PHE A 253 8.58 12.53 -2.15
N GLY A 254 9.90 12.57 -2.23
CA GLY A 254 10.64 13.76 -2.59
C GLY A 254 12.07 13.43 -3.03
N GLN A 255 12.83 14.47 -3.30
CA GLN A 255 14.25 14.33 -3.64
C GLN A 255 15.11 14.30 -2.38
N ASN A 256 16.16 13.49 -2.42
CA ASN A 256 17.22 13.51 -1.40
C ASN A 256 18.25 14.60 -1.75
N VAL A 257 19.00 15.08 -0.75
CA VAL A 257 20.04 16.11 -0.90
C VAL A 257 21.40 15.48 -0.56
N PRO A 258 22.43 15.62 -1.38
CA PRO A 258 22.48 16.42 -2.62
C PRO A 258 21.84 15.76 -3.83
N ASN A 259 21.69 14.44 -3.88
CA ASN A 259 21.08 13.66 -4.97
C ASN A 259 20.34 12.46 -4.42
N GLY A 260 19.37 11.93 -5.16
CA GLY A 260 18.67 10.69 -4.87
C GLY A 260 17.18 10.86 -4.59
N ALA A 261 16.51 9.75 -4.34
CA ALA A 261 15.12 9.70 -3.93
C ALA A 261 15.02 9.61 -2.40
N LYS A 262 13.93 10.17 -1.86
CA LYS A 262 13.59 10.10 -0.44
C LYS A 262 12.11 9.82 -0.27
N ALA A 263 11.78 8.78 0.48
CA ALA A 263 10.44 8.47 0.92
C ALA A 263 10.37 8.53 2.45
N THR A 264 9.37 9.21 2.99
CA THR A 264 9.14 9.27 4.43
C THR A 264 7.74 8.81 4.75
N VAL A 265 7.63 7.79 5.59
CA VAL A 265 6.39 7.18 6.05
C VAL A 265 6.16 7.55 7.50
N TRP A 266 4.98 8.04 7.84
CA TRP A 266 4.56 8.31 9.22
C TRP A 266 3.50 7.33 9.64
N LEU A 267 3.72 6.61 10.74
CA LEU A 267 2.77 5.69 11.35
C LEU A 267 2.36 6.19 12.73
N PRO A 268 1.12 6.03 13.16
CA PRO A 268 0.69 6.40 14.50
C PRO A 268 1.32 5.45 15.54
N LEU A 269 1.76 6.00 16.68
CA LEU A 269 2.28 5.23 17.81
C LEU A 269 1.16 4.64 18.69
N ASP A 270 0.02 5.36 18.81
CA ASP A 270 -1.09 5.01 19.71
C ASP A 270 -2.27 4.41 18.94
N GLN A 271 -2.14 3.20 18.45
CA GLN A 271 -3.33 2.40 18.07
C GLN A 271 -3.38 1.17 18.97
N LYS A 272 -4.23 1.23 20.03
CA LYS A 272 -4.67 0.01 20.70
C LYS A 272 -5.22 -0.93 19.64
N ALA A 273 -4.74 -2.17 19.60
CA ALA A 273 -5.29 -3.20 18.74
C ALA A 273 -6.83 -3.19 18.86
N PRO A 274 -7.61 -3.26 17.77
CA PRO A 274 -9.04 -3.40 17.89
C PRO A 274 -9.31 -4.63 18.76
N VAL A 275 -10.04 -4.43 19.86
CA VAL A 275 -10.51 -5.52 20.71
C VAL A 275 -11.31 -6.44 19.79
N ALA A 276 -10.84 -7.65 19.58
CA ALA A 276 -11.59 -8.67 18.86
C ALA A 276 -12.95 -8.80 19.56
N PHE A 277 -14.03 -8.36 18.91
CA PHE A 277 -15.37 -8.61 19.37
C PHE A 277 -15.56 -10.11 19.38
N GLY A 278 -15.49 -10.69 20.59
CA GLY A 278 -15.77 -12.08 20.83
C GLY A 278 -17.17 -12.39 20.29
N GLN A 279 -17.25 -13.31 19.36
CA GLN A 279 -18.49 -13.95 19.01
C GLN A 279 -19.01 -14.65 20.26
N ASN A 280 -19.93 -14.02 20.98
CA ASN A 280 -20.77 -14.71 21.95
C ASN A 280 -21.65 -15.68 21.17
N VAL A 281 -21.21 -16.91 21.04
CA VAL A 281 -22.06 -18.04 20.73
C VAL A 281 -22.95 -18.25 21.95
N VAL A 282 -24.17 -17.75 21.87
CA VAL A 282 -25.25 -18.13 22.78
C VAL A 282 -25.69 -19.55 22.39
N LYS A 283 -25.60 -20.46 23.36
CA LYS A 283 -26.17 -21.80 23.29
C LYS A 283 -27.68 -21.75 23.23
#